data_80bbdea9718623ede8b0c83c8b99cc1e
#
_entry.id   80bbdea9718623ede8b0c83c8b99cc1e
#
_cell.length_a   1.000
_cell.length_b   1.000
_cell.length_c   1.000
_cell.angle_alpha   90.00
_cell.angle_beta   90.00
_cell.angle_gamma   90.00
#
_symmetry.space_group_name_H-M   'P 1'
#
loop_
_entity.id
_entity.type
_entity.pdbx_description
1 polymer ?
#
loop_
_entity_poly.entity_id
_entity_poly.type
_entity_poly.pdbx_seq_one_letter_code
_entity_poly.pdbx_strand_id
1 'polypeptide(L)'
;LDYMRSGNQMDKHAFHRTRPVAQVIGDTYFTLLEVSPKVPDLDIKPEDRLELDVENSPVKVDSVISYEDLTALAKDELPKVLEKIILDNEKLFVEFFNQAAPLTLKLHALELIPGVGKKTLRQILDERKKKPFESLKDVEERGGLKAPVKMLVERIIRELQSLEEKYFLFVYPDEQRVKKMAEKPVYLGYLEKFKLRSHETGATLPGGEALRR
;
A
#
# COMPACT_ATOMS: atom_id res chain seq x y z
N LEU A 1 9.66 5.21 6.38
CA LEU A 1 8.80 5.93 7.31
C LEU A 1 9.62 6.60 8.40
N ASP A 2 10.32 5.84 9.22
CA ASP A 2 11.15 6.37 10.31
C ASP A 2 12.41 5.53 10.48
N TYR A 3 13.55 6.16 10.81
CA TYR A 3 14.82 5.48 11.09
C TYR A 3 15.40 5.93 12.42
N MET A 4 15.38 5.05 13.38
CA MET A 4 15.82 5.28 14.76
C MET A 4 17.25 4.72 14.94
N ARG A 5 18.26 5.58 14.77
CA ARG A 5 19.69 5.18 14.87
C ARG A 5 20.08 4.64 16.24
N SER A 6 19.47 5.14 17.30
CA SER A 6 19.74 4.71 18.68
C SER A 6 18.75 3.67 19.20
N GLY A 7 17.91 3.14 18.31
CA GLY A 7 16.83 2.22 18.66
C GLY A 7 15.54 2.92 19.10
N ASN A 8 14.50 2.12 19.31
CA ASN A 8 13.19 2.54 19.78
C ASN A 8 12.94 1.98 21.19
N GLN A 9 13.05 2.79 22.22
CA GLN A 9 12.88 2.35 23.61
C GLN A 9 11.47 1.82 23.92
N MET A 10 10.48 2.20 23.09
CA MET A 10 9.09 1.74 23.22
C MET A 10 8.81 0.44 22.45
N ASP A 11 9.84 -0.09 21.75
CA ASP A 11 9.69 -1.31 20.95
C ASP A 11 9.40 -2.53 21.83
N LYS A 12 8.57 -3.43 21.32
CA LYS A 12 8.24 -4.71 21.94
C LYS A 12 9.46 -5.63 22.01
N HIS A 13 10.36 -5.55 21.02
CA HIS A 13 11.56 -6.36 20.94
C HIS A 13 12.73 -5.67 21.66
N ALA A 14 13.26 -6.33 22.68
CA ALA A 14 14.30 -5.77 23.52
C ALA A 14 15.56 -5.33 22.75
N PHE A 15 15.91 -6.03 21.66
CA PHE A 15 17.08 -5.71 20.85
C PHE A 15 16.90 -4.44 20.00
N HIS A 16 15.67 -4.07 19.62
CA HIS A 16 15.39 -2.82 18.93
C HIS A 16 15.50 -1.59 19.83
N ARG A 17 15.50 -1.77 21.15
CA ARG A 17 15.57 -0.63 22.08
C ARG A 17 16.92 0.08 22.08
N THR A 18 17.98 -0.62 21.67
CA THR A 18 19.36 -0.12 21.74
C THR A 18 20.12 -0.26 20.41
N ARG A 19 19.49 -0.78 19.37
CA ARG A 19 20.09 -0.99 18.05
C ARG A 19 19.33 -0.22 16.98
N PRO A 20 20.00 0.21 15.92
CA PRO A 20 19.32 0.89 14.82
C PRO A 20 18.20 0.04 14.24
N VAL A 21 17.04 0.65 14.05
CA VAL A 21 15.85 0.02 13.46
C VAL A 21 15.10 1.03 12.61
N ALA A 22 14.56 0.60 11.48
CA ALA A 22 13.70 1.42 10.65
C ALA A 22 12.30 0.80 10.53
N GLN A 23 11.28 1.66 10.54
CA GLN A 23 9.91 1.27 10.23
C GLN A 23 9.63 1.60 8.78
N VAL A 24 9.23 0.59 8.00
CA VAL A 24 9.02 0.68 6.56
C VAL A 24 7.66 0.11 6.15
N ILE A 25 7.22 0.44 4.92
CA ILE A 25 6.01 -0.11 4.33
C ILE A 25 6.34 -0.73 2.96
N GLY A 26 5.82 -1.91 2.69
CA GLY A 26 5.96 -2.55 1.38
C GLY A 26 5.12 -1.86 0.30
N ASP A 27 5.63 -1.77 -0.91
CA ASP A 27 4.99 -1.08 -2.04
C ASP A 27 3.96 -1.94 -2.81
N THR A 28 3.84 -3.22 -2.46
CA THR A 28 2.94 -4.16 -3.13
C THR A 28 1.79 -4.62 -2.26
N TYR A 29 2.11 -5.02 -1.03
CA TYR A 29 1.14 -5.56 -0.07
C TYR A 29 0.81 -4.59 1.07
N PHE A 30 1.48 -3.44 1.11
CA PHE A 30 1.38 -2.44 2.19
C PHE A 30 1.62 -3.04 3.59
N THR A 31 2.42 -4.09 3.66
CA THR A 31 2.84 -4.68 4.94
C THR A 31 3.76 -3.73 5.67
N LEU A 32 3.48 -3.46 6.93
CA LEU A 32 4.34 -2.67 7.80
C LEU A 32 5.40 -3.58 8.42
N LEU A 33 6.66 -3.17 8.36
CA LEU A 33 7.80 -3.96 8.79
C LEU A 33 8.76 -3.14 9.65
N GLU A 34 9.45 -3.83 10.55
CA GLU A 34 10.70 -3.36 11.15
C GLU A 34 11.88 -4.05 10.49
N VAL A 35 12.90 -3.25 10.14
CA VAL A 35 14.13 -3.71 9.50
C VAL A 35 15.34 -3.16 10.22
N SER A 36 16.39 -3.98 10.35
CA SER A 36 17.68 -3.58 10.91
C SER A 36 18.74 -3.44 9.81
N PRO A 37 19.66 -2.46 9.91
CA PRO A 37 20.81 -2.37 9.03
C PRO A 37 21.70 -3.60 9.16
N LYS A 38 22.19 -4.14 8.04
CA LYS A 38 23.22 -5.18 7.99
C LYS A 38 24.63 -4.59 7.97
N VAL A 39 24.73 -3.33 7.55
CA VAL A 39 26.02 -2.61 7.45
C VAL A 39 26.06 -1.49 8.48
N PRO A 40 27.22 -1.23 9.11
CA PRO A 40 27.40 -0.11 10.01
C PRO A 40 27.11 1.22 9.29
N ASP A 41 26.61 2.20 10.03
CA ASP A 41 26.42 3.59 9.58
C ASP A 41 25.58 3.76 8.31
N LEU A 42 24.66 2.81 8.05
CA LEU A 42 23.67 2.96 6.97
C LEU A 42 22.82 4.22 7.25
N ASP A 43 22.84 5.16 6.32
CA ASP A 43 22.03 6.37 6.38
C ASP A 43 20.73 6.15 5.61
N ILE A 44 19.64 5.91 6.33
CA ILE A 44 18.30 5.75 5.77
C ILE A 44 17.51 7.01 6.09
N LYS A 45 16.88 7.60 5.08
CA LYS A 45 16.01 8.77 5.22
C LYS A 45 14.55 8.38 5.01
N PRO A 46 13.61 9.15 5.56
CA PRO A 46 12.20 9.02 5.17
C PRO A 46 12.05 9.07 3.65
N GLU A 47 11.13 8.27 3.11
CA GLU A 47 10.85 8.10 1.68
C GLU A 47 11.93 7.36 0.86
N ASP A 48 13.05 6.95 1.44
CA ASP A 48 14.01 6.09 0.75
C ASP A 48 13.37 4.74 0.42
N ARG A 49 13.68 4.24 -0.78
CA ARG A 49 13.26 2.90 -1.21
C ARG A 49 14.37 1.89 -0.89
N LEU A 50 13.99 0.84 -0.18
CA LEU A 50 14.88 -0.27 0.18
C LEU A 50 14.43 -1.53 -0.54
N GLU A 51 15.37 -2.26 -1.12
CA GLU A 51 15.10 -3.60 -1.67
C GLU A 51 15.32 -4.63 -0.55
N LEU A 52 14.26 -5.38 -0.22
CA LEU A 52 14.27 -6.31 0.91
C LEU A 52 14.55 -7.76 0.50
N ASP A 53 14.09 -8.16 -0.69
CA ASP A 53 14.09 -9.56 -1.16
C ASP A 53 15.30 -9.93 -2.03
N VAL A 54 16.42 -9.20 -1.86
CA VAL A 54 17.64 -9.46 -2.60
C VAL A 54 18.74 -9.95 -1.66
N GLU A 55 19.60 -10.86 -2.16
CA GLU A 55 20.70 -11.46 -1.37
C GLU A 55 21.61 -10.42 -0.72
N ASN A 56 21.85 -9.30 -1.42
CA ASN A 56 22.70 -8.20 -0.96
C ASN A 56 21.90 -7.02 -0.38
N SER A 57 20.68 -7.23 0.10
CA SER A 57 19.93 -6.17 0.77
C SER A 57 20.75 -5.57 1.93
N PRO A 58 20.85 -4.22 2.01
CA PRO A 58 21.58 -3.55 3.10
C PRO A 58 20.88 -3.66 4.44
N VAL A 59 19.65 -4.14 4.45
CA VAL A 59 18.82 -4.32 5.65
C VAL A 59 18.31 -5.75 5.77
N LYS A 60 17.91 -6.12 6.97
CA LYS A 60 17.27 -7.37 7.31
C LYS A 60 15.86 -7.08 7.84
N VAL A 61 14.87 -7.84 7.37
CA VAL A 61 13.53 -7.82 7.95
C VAL A 61 13.55 -8.54 9.29
N ASP A 62 13.13 -7.86 10.35
CA ASP A 62 13.08 -8.42 11.69
C ASP A 62 11.67 -8.86 12.08
N SER A 63 10.66 -8.04 11.77
CA SER A 63 9.28 -8.34 12.14
C SER A 63 8.24 -7.65 11.25
N VAL A 64 7.05 -8.23 11.19
CA VAL A 64 5.82 -7.57 10.74
C VAL A 64 5.25 -6.82 11.94
N ILE A 65 4.86 -5.58 11.75
CA ILE A 65 4.29 -4.72 12.79
C ILE A 65 2.88 -4.23 12.41
N SER A 66 2.12 -3.82 13.41
CA SER A 66 0.80 -3.21 13.22
C SER A 66 0.91 -1.68 13.11
N TYR A 67 -0.17 -1.04 12.67
CA TYR A 67 -0.24 0.42 12.60
C TYR A 67 0.00 1.08 13.98
N GLU A 68 -0.47 0.46 15.06
CA GLU A 68 -0.30 0.95 16.43
C GLU A 68 1.18 0.97 16.86
N ASP A 69 1.98 0.07 16.31
CA ASP A 69 3.42 -0.05 16.64
C ASP A 69 4.27 1.03 15.94
N LEU A 70 3.69 1.77 14.99
CA LEU A 70 4.38 2.88 14.33
C LEU A 70 4.67 4.02 15.32
N THR A 71 5.86 4.60 15.19
CA THR A 71 6.21 5.84 15.90
C THR A 71 5.30 6.99 15.45
N ALA A 72 5.25 8.07 16.21
CA ALA A 72 4.53 9.29 15.82
C ALA A 72 5.05 9.82 14.48
N LEU A 73 6.38 9.86 14.29
CA LEU A 73 7.00 10.30 13.04
C LEU A 73 6.62 9.39 11.87
N ALA A 74 6.65 8.07 12.06
CA ALA A 74 6.25 7.13 11.02
C ALA A 74 4.78 7.30 10.62
N LYS A 75 3.88 7.58 11.58
CA LYS A 75 2.46 7.89 11.31
C LYS A 75 2.28 9.18 10.53
N ASP A 76 3.06 10.22 10.85
CA ASP A 76 3.01 11.51 10.16
C ASP A 76 3.57 11.43 8.74
N GLU A 77 4.59 10.61 8.51
CA GLU A 77 5.19 10.41 7.17
C GLU A 77 4.41 9.42 6.30
N LEU A 78 3.64 8.50 6.89
CA LEU A 78 2.93 7.45 6.17
C LEU A 78 2.05 7.97 5.01
N PRO A 79 1.23 9.03 5.16
CA PRO A 79 0.42 9.54 4.05
C PRO A 79 1.25 9.98 2.85
N LYS A 80 2.39 10.64 3.06
CA LYS A 80 3.29 11.12 2.00
C LYS A 80 3.94 9.94 1.26
N VAL A 81 4.42 8.95 2.02
CA VAL A 81 5.00 7.73 1.44
C VAL A 81 3.97 6.96 0.63
N LEU A 82 2.74 6.84 1.11
CA LEU A 82 1.64 6.20 0.37
C LEU A 82 1.30 6.96 -0.92
N GLU A 83 1.24 8.29 -0.87
CA GLU A 83 1.03 9.12 -2.06
C GLU A 83 2.09 8.85 -3.12
N LYS A 84 3.37 8.81 -2.72
CA LYS A 84 4.49 8.47 -3.61
C LYS A 84 4.35 7.06 -4.19
N ILE A 85 4.05 6.05 -3.37
CA ILE A 85 3.82 4.67 -3.84
C ILE A 85 2.69 4.62 -4.87
N ILE A 86 1.58 5.34 -4.63
CA ILE A 86 0.44 5.39 -5.54
C ILE A 86 0.83 6.02 -6.87
N LEU A 87 1.55 7.15 -6.85
CA LEU A 87 2.00 7.85 -8.05
C LEU A 87 3.03 7.04 -8.84
N ASP A 88 3.98 6.40 -8.17
CA ASP A 88 4.97 5.53 -8.80
C ASP A 88 4.33 4.28 -9.46
N ASN A 89 3.16 3.87 -8.96
CA ASN A 89 2.38 2.73 -9.46
C ASN A 89 1.03 3.15 -10.07
N GLU A 90 0.90 4.38 -10.57
CA GLU A 90 -0.37 4.98 -11.01
C GLU A 90 -1.18 4.04 -11.90
N LYS A 91 -0.53 3.38 -12.86
CA LYS A 91 -1.20 2.46 -13.80
C LYS A 91 -1.96 1.34 -13.11
N LEU A 92 -1.42 0.78 -12.01
CA LEU A 92 -2.08 -0.29 -11.27
C LEU A 92 -3.35 0.21 -10.56
N PHE A 93 -3.30 1.43 -10.02
CA PHE A 93 -4.46 2.04 -9.38
C PHE A 93 -5.51 2.50 -10.40
N VAL A 94 -5.09 2.95 -11.57
CA VAL A 94 -6.01 3.24 -12.69
C VAL A 94 -6.71 1.96 -13.14
N GLU A 95 -5.98 0.86 -13.22
CA GLU A 95 -6.53 -0.44 -13.59
C GLU A 95 -7.55 -0.94 -12.55
N PHE A 96 -7.38 -0.61 -11.26
CA PHE A 96 -8.40 -0.85 -10.25
C PHE A 96 -9.71 -0.13 -10.58
N PHE A 97 -9.69 1.14 -10.99
CA PHE A 97 -10.92 1.85 -11.41
C PHE A 97 -11.54 1.25 -12.67
N ASN A 98 -10.73 0.75 -13.59
CA ASN A 98 -11.19 0.12 -14.81
C ASN A 98 -11.79 -1.28 -14.59
N GLN A 99 -11.23 -2.10 -13.68
CA GLN A 99 -11.59 -3.51 -13.55
C GLN A 99 -12.32 -3.89 -12.25
N ALA A 100 -12.39 -3.00 -11.26
CA ALA A 100 -13.11 -3.31 -10.02
C ALA A 100 -14.55 -3.77 -10.30
N ALA A 101 -14.98 -4.80 -9.57
CA ALA A 101 -16.26 -5.48 -9.76
C ALA A 101 -17.16 -5.39 -8.51
N PRO A 102 -18.47 -5.70 -8.63
CA PRO A 102 -19.34 -5.88 -7.48
C PRO A 102 -18.81 -6.97 -6.54
N LEU A 103 -18.86 -6.71 -5.25
CA LEU A 103 -18.52 -7.68 -4.19
C LEU A 103 -19.74 -8.46 -3.74
N THR A 104 -20.89 -7.80 -3.76
CA THR A 104 -22.20 -8.39 -3.46
C THR A 104 -23.26 -7.71 -4.35
N LEU A 105 -24.50 -8.20 -4.28
CA LEU A 105 -25.62 -7.57 -4.99
C LEU A 105 -25.84 -6.08 -4.63
N LYS A 106 -25.39 -5.64 -3.46
CA LYS A 106 -25.62 -4.26 -2.96
C LYS A 106 -24.35 -3.43 -2.83
N LEU A 107 -23.16 -4.04 -2.94
CA LEU A 107 -21.88 -3.38 -2.71
C LEU A 107 -20.91 -3.61 -3.87
N HIS A 108 -20.40 -2.52 -4.42
CA HIS A 108 -19.34 -2.54 -5.42
C HIS A 108 -17.99 -2.22 -4.78
N ALA A 109 -16.88 -2.84 -5.23
CA ALA A 109 -15.54 -2.61 -4.68
C ALA A 109 -15.14 -1.13 -4.68
N LEU A 110 -15.52 -0.38 -5.73
CA LEU A 110 -15.26 1.06 -5.81
C LEU A 110 -15.92 1.86 -4.69
N GLU A 111 -17.03 1.40 -4.12
CA GLU A 111 -17.72 2.09 -3.01
C GLU A 111 -16.94 2.02 -1.69
N LEU A 112 -15.92 1.17 -1.62
CA LEU A 112 -15.01 1.12 -0.47
C LEU A 112 -13.99 2.27 -0.48
N ILE A 113 -13.83 2.95 -1.63
CA ILE A 113 -13.00 4.16 -1.72
C ILE A 113 -13.78 5.35 -1.16
N PRO A 114 -13.20 6.10 -0.20
CA PRO A 114 -13.81 7.32 0.31
C PRO A 114 -14.23 8.26 -0.83
N GLY A 115 -15.36 8.91 -0.71
CA GLY A 115 -15.91 9.79 -1.74
C GLY A 115 -16.64 9.10 -2.89
N VAL A 116 -16.60 7.78 -3.02
CA VAL A 116 -17.37 7.03 -4.02
C VAL A 116 -18.72 6.63 -3.46
N GLY A 117 -19.70 7.53 -3.56
CA GLY A 117 -21.11 7.22 -3.32
C GLY A 117 -21.77 6.67 -4.59
N LYS A 118 -23.07 6.34 -4.50
CA LYS A 118 -23.85 5.76 -5.62
C LYS A 118 -23.81 6.59 -6.91
N LYS A 119 -23.81 7.92 -6.80
CA LYS A 119 -23.72 8.82 -7.97
C LYS A 119 -22.35 8.71 -8.64
N THR A 120 -21.27 8.86 -7.87
CA THR A 120 -19.88 8.75 -8.36
C THR A 120 -19.62 7.35 -8.92
N LEU A 121 -20.08 6.30 -8.24
CA LEU A 121 -19.98 4.92 -8.73
C LEU A 121 -20.59 4.79 -10.13
N ARG A 122 -21.85 5.25 -10.30
CA ARG A 122 -22.52 5.18 -11.61
C ARG A 122 -21.73 5.92 -12.68
N GLN A 123 -21.27 7.12 -12.38
CA GLN A 123 -20.46 7.92 -13.31
C GLN A 123 -19.17 7.19 -13.71
N ILE A 124 -18.42 6.64 -12.76
CA ILE A 124 -17.18 5.85 -13.05
C ILE A 124 -17.53 4.66 -13.96
N LEU A 125 -18.60 3.90 -13.63
CA LEU A 125 -19.01 2.74 -14.42
C LEU A 125 -19.44 3.09 -15.84
N ASP A 126 -20.14 4.20 -16.02
CA ASP A 126 -20.58 4.65 -17.35
C ASP A 126 -19.41 5.19 -18.18
N GLU A 127 -18.53 5.98 -17.57
CA GLU A 127 -17.36 6.53 -18.28
C GLU A 127 -16.34 5.46 -18.67
N ARG A 128 -16.05 4.49 -17.81
CA ARG A 128 -15.10 3.41 -18.18
C ARG A 128 -15.61 2.50 -19.30
N LYS A 129 -16.95 2.38 -19.48
CA LYS A 129 -17.53 1.65 -20.63
C LYS A 129 -17.33 2.37 -21.94
N LYS A 130 -17.34 3.72 -21.94
CA LYS A 130 -17.10 4.54 -23.14
C LYS A 130 -15.63 4.46 -23.55
N LYS A 131 -14.73 4.64 -22.59
CA LYS A 131 -13.28 4.56 -22.74
C LYS A 131 -12.65 4.23 -21.38
N PRO A 132 -11.74 3.26 -21.26
CA PRO A 132 -10.97 3.03 -20.03
C PRO A 132 -10.28 4.30 -19.55
N PHE A 133 -10.13 4.45 -18.25
CA PHE A 133 -9.34 5.54 -17.67
C PHE A 133 -7.85 5.32 -17.96
N GLU A 134 -7.12 6.40 -18.22
CA GLU A 134 -5.69 6.36 -18.59
C GLU A 134 -4.79 6.89 -17.45
N SER A 135 -5.34 7.69 -16.53
CA SER A 135 -4.64 8.27 -15.38
C SER A 135 -5.58 8.50 -14.20
N LEU A 136 -5.03 8.73 -13.01
CA LEU A 136 -5.86 9.15 -11.86
C LEU A 136 -6.49 10.53 -12.08
N LYS A 137 -5.82 11.40 -12.84
CA LYS A 137 -6.42 12.66 -13.29
C LYS A 137 -7.65 12.43 -14.17
N ASP A 138 -7.61 11.46 -15.06
CA ASP A 138 -8.74 11.08 -15.91
C ASP A 138 -9.89 10.50 -15.09
N VAL A 139 -9.60 9.75 -14.01
CA VAL A 139 -10.61 9.31 -13.02
C VAL A 139 -11.27 10.50 -12.33
N GLU A 140 -10.51 11.55 -12.00
CA GLU A 140 -11.06 12.76 -11.39
C GLU A 140 -11.97 13.53 -12.37
N GLU A 141 -11.48 13.80 -13.58
CA GLU A 141 -12.16 14.64 -14.57
C GLU A 141 -13.43 13.97 -15.13
N ARG A 142 -13.34 12.71 -15.51
CA ARG A 142 -14.45 11.95 -16.12
C ARG A 142 -15.27 11.18 -15.10
N GLY A 143 -14.59 10.51 -14.16
CA GLY A 143 -15.22 9.68 -13.13
C GLY A 143 -15.88 10.48 -12.01
N GLY A 144 -15.51 11.77 -11.85
CA GLY A 144 -16.07 12.66 -10.85
C GLY A 144 -15.63 12.37 -9.41
N LEU A 145 -14.55 11.59 -9.21
CA LEU A 145 -13.95 11.38 -7.91
C LEU A 145 -12.91 12.47 -7.63
N LYS A 146 -13.20 13.36 -6.69
CA LYS A 146 -12.26 14.43 -6.31
C LYS A 146 -11.04 13.87 -5.60
N ALA A 147 -9.85 14.35 -6.00
CA ALA A 147 -8.56 14.00 -5.40
C ALA A 147 -8.36 12.48 -5.22
N PRO A 148 -8.40 11.67 -6.29
CA PRO A 148 -8.38 10.21 -6.22
C PRO A 148 -7.17 9.66 -5.48
N VAL A 149 -5.98 10.28 -5.62
CA VAL A 149 -4.77 9.87 -4.88
C VAL A 149 -5.00 9.96 -3.38
N LYS A 150 -5.56 11.09 -2.90
CA LYS A 150 -5.86 11.28 -1.47
C LYS A 150 -6.89 10.26 -0.97
N MET A 151 -7.90 9.96 -1.75
CA MET A 151 -8.93 8.97 -1.40
C MET A 151 -8.35 7.56 -1.33
N LEU A 152 -7.42 7.22 -2.21
CA LEU A 152 -6.68 5.95 -2.17
C LEU A 152 -5.78 5.85 -0.93
N VAL A 153 -5.05 6.92 -0.60
CA VAL A 153 -4.25 7.01 0.64
C VAL A 153 -5.13 6.78 1.86
N GLU A 154 -6.27 7.47 1.94
CA GLU A 154 -7.22 7.33 3.05
C GLU A 154 -7.74 5.89 3.16
N ARG A 155 -8.05 5.24 2.03
CA ARG A 155 -8.48 3.85 2.01
C ARG A 155 -7.40 2.91 2.51
N ILE A 156 -6.15 3.06 2.07
CA ILE A 156 -5.04 2.22 2.51
C ILE A 156 -4.79 2.40 4.01
N ILE A 157 -4.78 3.65 4.52
CA ILE A 157 -4.63 3.92 5.95
C ILE A 157 -5.75 3.26 6.75
N ARG A 158 -7.00 3.35 6.29
CA ARG A 158 -8.13 2.70 6.92
C ARG A 158 -7.96 1.18 6.96
N GLU A 159 -7.48 0.58 5.87
CA GLU A 159 -7.16 -0.85 5.84
C GLU A 159 -6.02 -1.21 6.79
N LEU A 160 -5.04 -0.35 7.02
CA LEU A 160 -3.95 -0.56 7.98
C LEU A 160 -4.42 -0.46 9.44
N GLN A 161 -5.38 0.41 9.73
CA GLN A 161 -5.84 0.71 11.09
C GLN A 161 -6.94 -0.23 11.58
N SER A 162 -7.94 -0.50 10.74
CA SER A 162 -9.19 -1.11 11.17
C SER A 162 -9.08 -2.62 11.36
N LEU A 163 -9.62 -3.12 12.47
CA LEU A 163 -9.85 -4.54 12.71
C LEU A 163 -11.27 -4.98 12.32
N GLU A 164 -12.12 -4.05 11.88
CA GLU A 164 -13.53 -4.30 11.53
C GLU A 164 -13.78 -4.32 10.02
N GLU A 165 -12.76 -3.99 9.19
CA GLU A 165 -12.89 -4.03 7.74
C GLU A 165 -13.07 -5.47 7.25
N LYS A 166 -14.17 -5.74 6.59
CA LYS A 166 -14.43 -7.04 5.97
C LYS A 166 -13.65 -7.25 4.68
N TYR A 167 -13.49 -6.20 3.87
CA TYR A 167 -12.87 -6.27 2.54
C TYR A 167 -11.59 -5.45 2.52
N PHE A 168 -10.49 -6.07 2.12
CA PHE A 168 -9.19 -5.46 1.92
C PHE A 168 -8.89 -5.38 0.43
N LEU A 169 -8.84 -4.16 -0.11
CA LEU A 169 -8.59 -3.92 -1.53
C LEU A 169 -7.12 -4.08 -1.86
N PHE A 170 -6.25 -3.54 -1.01
CA PHE A 170 -4.84 -3.33 -1.26
C PHE A 170 -3.93 -3.93 -0.20
N VAL A 171 -4.25 -3.74 1.08
CA VAL A 171 -3.42 -4.19 2.20
C VAL A 171 -3.59 -5.68 2.43
N TYR A 172 -2.48 -6.42 2.46
CA TYR A 172 -2.53 -7.83 2.86
C TYR A 172 -2.75 -7.95 4.37
N PRO A 173 -3.83 -8.56 4.82
CA PRO A 173 -4.08 -8.79 6.24
C PRO A 173 -3.24 -9.96 6.73
N ASP A 174 -2.16 -9.67 7.48
CA ASP A 174 -1.29 -10.70 8.04
C ASP A 174 -2.02 -11.58 9.08
N GLU A 175 -1.44 -12.76 9.37
CA GLU A 175 -2.07 -13.75 10.26
C GLU A 175 -2.30 -13.24 11.68
N GLN A 176 -1.41 -12.40 12.22
CA GLN A 176 -1.54 -11.89 13.59
C GLN A 176 -2.72 -10.92 13.67
N ARG A 177 -2.92 -10.14 12.62
CA ARG A 177 -4.05 -9.23 12.50
C ARG A 177 -5.35 -9.99 12.33
N VAL A 178 -5.38 -10.99 11.43
CA VAL A 178 -6.57 -11.84 11.19
C VAL A 178 -7.05 -12.50 12.48
N LYS A 179 -6.14 -12.94 13.36
CA LYS A 179 -6.49 -13.54 14.67
C LYS A 179 -7.19 -12.55 15.63
N LYS A 180 -7.00 -11.24 15.43
CA LYS A 180 -7.62 -10.19 16.26
C LYS A 180 -8.96 -9.70 15.70
N MET A 181 -9.29 -10.05 14.46
CA MET A 181 -10.53 -9.63 13.81
C MET A 181 -11.70 -10.51 14.22
N ALA A 182 -12.89 -9.89 14.36
CA ALA A 182 -14.12 -10.61 14.71
C ALA A 182 -14.59 -11.55 13.61
N GLU A 183 -14.40 -11.18 12.35
CA GLU A 183 -14.70 -11.98 11.16
C GLU A 183 -13.47 -12.14 10.29
N LYS A 184 -13.35 -13.27 9.59
CA LYS A 184 -12.27 -13.48 8.62
C LYS A 184 -12.37 -12.46 7.49
N PRO A 185 -11.33 -11.65 7.26
CA PRO A 185 -11.32 -10.66 6.19
C PRO A 185 -11.27 -11.32 4.81
N VAL A 186 -11.80 -10.61 3.81
CA VAL A 186 -11.70 -10.98 2.41
C VAL A 186 -10.64 -10.11 1.75
N TYR A 187 -9.49 -10.71 1.45
CA TYR A 187 -8.44 -10.03 0.70
C TYR A 187 -8.72 -10.10 -0.80
N LEU A 188 -8.85 -8.94 -1.43
CA LEU A 188 -9.13 -8.82 -2.85
C LEU A 188 -7.86 -8.72 -3.70
N GLY A 189 -6.79 -8.16 -3.15
CA GLY A 189 -5.45 -8.18 -3.74
C GLY A 189 -5.38 -7.59 -5.15
N TYR A 190 -6.03 -6.44 -5.40
CA TYR A 190 -6.11 -5.87 -6.75
C TYR A 190 -4.72 -5.58 -7.35
N LEU A 191 -3.80 -4.99 -6.58
CA LEU A 191 -2.47 -4.64 -7.10
C LEU A 191 -1.64 -5.88 -7.44
N GLU A 192 -1.69 -6.89 -6.58
CA GLU A 192 -1.01 -8.17 -6.82
C GLU A 192 -1.50 -8.82 -8.12
N LYS A 193 -2.83 -8.92 -8.30
CA LYS A 193 -3.44 -9.48 -9.49
C LYS A 193 -3.03 -8.75 -10.77
N PHE A 194 -2.92 -7.42 -10.72
CA PHE A 194 -2.53 -6.63 -11.87
C PHE A 194 -1.03 -6.73 -12.16
N LYS A 195 -0.17 -6.77 -11.13
CA LYS A 195 1.26 -7.03 -11.30
C LYS A 195 1.52 -8.38 -11.95
N LEU A 196 0.87 -9.45 -11.49
CA LEU A 196 1.01 -10.79 -12.06
C LEU A 196 0.62 -10.82 -13.55
N ARG A 197 -0.51 -10.20 -13.91
CA ARG A 197 -0.96 -10.13 -15.32
C ARG A 197 0.01 -9.36 -16.20
N SER A 198 0.62 -8.28 -15.73
CA SER A 198 1.60 -7.51 -16.51
C SER A 198 2.87 -8.30 -16.79
N HIS A 199 3.28 -9.19 -15.89
CA HIS A 199 4.40 -10.10 -16.13
C HIS A 199 4.08 -11.19 -17.15
N GLU A 200 2.87 -11.73 -17.13
CA GLU A 200 2.43 -12.78 -18.09
C GLU A 200 2.25 -12.23 -19.53
N THR A 201 1.84 -10.97 -19.67
CA THR A 201 1.60 -10.34 -20.97
C THR A 201 2.83 -9.70 -21.59
N GLY A 202 4.01 -9.77 -20.95
CA GLY A 202 5.25 -9.16 -21.45
C GLY A 202 5.24 -7.64 -21.54
N ALA A 203 4.22 -6.98 -21.00
CA ALA A 203 4.12 -5.53 -20.97
C ALA A 203 5.04 -4.99 -19.88
N THR A 204 6.23 -4.53 -20.26
CA THR A 204 7.19 -3.86 -19.38
C THR A 204 6.55 -2.61 -18.79
N LEU A 205 6.23 -2.62 -17.49
CA LEU A 205 5.88 -1.40 -16.78
C LEU A 205 7.14 -0.52 -16.71
N PRO A 206 7.11 0.76 -17.08
CA PRO A 206 8.26 1.65 -16.96
C PRO A 206 8.53 1.88 -15.46
N GLY A 207 9.67 1.39 -14.99
CA GLY A 207 10.12 1.51 -13.60
C GLY A 207 11.10 0.41 -13.18
N GLY A 208 11.32 -0.59 -14.01
CA GLY A 208 12.23 -1.70 -13.76
C GLY A 208 13.35 -1.78 -14.80
N GLU A 209 14.05 -0.69 -15.10
CA GLU A 209 15.38 -0.77 -15.72
C GLU A 209 16.39 -0.96 -14.61
N ALA A 210 16.81 -2.18 -14.52
CA ALA A 210 18.04 -2.74 -15.04
C ALA A 210 19.27 -2.40 -14.24
N LEU A 211 19.76 -3.37 -13.52
CA LEU A 211 21.20 -3.58 -13.44
C LEU A 211 21.46 -5.06 -13.74
N ARG A 212 21.41 -5.38 -15.05
CA ARG A 212 22.22 -6.47 -15.60
C ARG A 212 23.55 -5.86 -16.07
N ARG A 213 24.55 -6.00 -15.27
CA ARG A 213 25.94 -6.29 -15.66
C ARG A 213 26.74 -6.67 -14.43
#